data_2511329acc6ada550ccf62d268f02fc4
#
_entry.id   2511329acc6ada550ccf62d268f02fc4
#
_cell.length_a   1.000
_cell.length_b   1.000
_cell.length_c   1.000
_cell.angle_alpha   90.00
_cell.angle_beta   90.00
_cell.angle_gamma   90.00
#
_symmetry.space_group_name_H-M   'P 1'
#
loop_
_entity.id
_entity.type
_entity.pdbx_description
1 polymer ?
#
loop_
_entity_poly.entity_id
_entity_poly.type
_entity_poly.pdbx_seq_one_letter_code
_entity_poly.pdbx_strand_id
1 'polypeptide(L)'
;MHPAINPWLLYEMMPAETFRPIMDELLQKKALYIYEQEGMPVGMFKLVPMKFRNSHIMYLGGLAIHPEYSGKGYAKEMILDAIDLVKSLGFTRIELTVATGNQRAIDLYTKCGFQTEGTLKNYTFLASENRYIDEQVMAYISVDN
;
A
#
# COMPACT_ATOMS: atom_id res chain seq x y z
N MET A 1 -2.10 -4.93 15.42
CA MET A 1 -1.07 -4.54 14.44
C MET A 1 0.28 -4.40 15.12
N HIS A 2 1.30 -4.89 14.50
CA HIS A 2 2.65 -4.88 15.09
C HIS A 2 3.29 -3.50 14.96
N PRO A 3 3.94 -2.96 16.02
CA PRO A 3 4.53 -1.62 15.98
C PRO A 3 5.56 -1.40 14.88
N ALA A 4 6.27 -2.45 14.45
CA ALA A 4 7.30 -2.34 13.40
C ALA A 4 6.71 -1.93 12.04
N ILE A 5 5.41 -2.10 11.84
CA ILE A 5 4.74 -1.73 10.58
C ILE A 5 4.32 -0.27 10.59
N ASN A 6 3.91 0.28 11.74
CA ASN A 6 3.56 1.68 11.89
C ASN A 6 4.84 2.51 12.07
N PRO A 7 4.84 3.78 11.71
CA PRO A 7 3.74 4.59 11.19
C PRO A 7 3.59 4.57 9.67
N TRP A 8 4.19 3.62 8.97
CA TRP A 8 4.26 3.62 7.51
C TRP A 8 3.00 3.11 6.82
N LEU A 9 2.02 2.62 7.59
CA LEU A 9 0.72 2.24 7.06
C LEU A 9 -0.21 3.45 6.95
N LEU A 10 -1.22 3.35 6.09
CA LEU A 10 -2.24 4.38 5.95
C LEU A 10 -2.97 4.63 7.27
N TYR A 11 -3.20 3.59 8.05
CA TYR A 11 -3.82 3.68 9.36
C TYR A 11 -2.74 3.74 10.43
N GLU A 12 -2.95 4.58 11.44
CA GLU A 12 -2.02 4.68 12.56
C GLU A 12 -2.12 3.47 13.47
N MET A 13 -1.07 3.28 14.30
CA MET A 13 -1.10 2.25 15.33
C MET A 13 -2.27 2.48 16.28
N MET A 14 -3.04 1.44 16.51
CA MET A 14 -4.21 1.49 17.38
C MET A 14 -4.41 0.13 18.04
N PRO A 15 -5.18 0.04 19.14
CA PRO A 15 -5.47 -1.23 19.76
C PRO A 15 -6.12 -2.21 18.79
N ALA A 16 -5.88 -3.50 18.99
CA ALA A 16 -6.41 -4.54 18.11
C ALA A 16 -7.94 -4.47 17.99
N GLU A 17 -8.64 -4.20 19.08
CA GLU A 17 -10.09 -4.09 19.08
C GLU A 17 -10.61 -2.88 18.27
N THR A 18 -9.79 -1.85 18.09
CA THR A 18 -10.12 -0.71 17.24
C THR A 18 -9.79 -0.99 15.78
N PHE A 19 -8.68 -1.66 15.55
CA PHE A 19 -8.21 -1.97 14.18
C PHE A 19 -9.07 -3.05 13.51
N ARG A 20 -9.52 -4.05 14.27
CA ARG A 20 -10.25 -5.18 13.73
C ARG A 20 -11.53 -4.78 12.97
N PRO A 21 -12.38 -3.88 13.48
CA PRO A 21 -13.57 -3.45 12.72
C PRO A 21 -13.21 -2.81 11.38
N ILE A 22 -12.13 -2.03 11.33
CA ILE A 22 -11.67 -1.42 10.07
C ILE A 22 -11.24 -2.50 9.09
N MET A 23 -10.48 -3.49 9.55
CA MET A 23 -10.03 -4.61 8.75
C MET A 23 -11.21 -5.43 8.22
N ASP A 24 -12.19 -5.73 9.09
CA ASP A 24 -13.38 -6.48 8.71
C ASP A 24 -14.18 -5.75 7.64
N GLU A 25 -14.33 -4.42 7.77
CA GLU A 25 -15.02 -3.62 6.76
C GLU A 25 -14.31 -3.69 5.41
N LEU A 26 -12.99 -3.59 5.39
CA LEU A 26 -12.20 -3.68 4.16
C LEU A 26 -12.32 -5.05 3.52
N LEU A 27 -12.34 -6.12 4.32
CA LEU A 27 -12.54 -7.47 3.81
C LEU A 27 -13.93 -7.64 3.20
N GLN A 28 -14.96 -7.11 3.85
CA GLN A 28 -16.33 -7.18 3.34
C GLN A 28 -16.48 -6.45 2.01
N LYS A 29 -15.78 -5.34 1.83
CA LYS A 29 -15.78 -4.57 0.58
C LYS A 29 -14.88 -5.15 -0.48
N LYS A 30 -14.19 -6.26 -0.15
CA LYS A 30 -13.21 -6.90 -1.05
C LYS A 30 -12.11 -5.93 -1.49
N ALA A 31 -11.79 -4.96 -0.62
CA ALA A 31 -10.71 -4.01 -0.87
C ALA A 31 -9.38 -4.48 -0.28
N LEU A 32 -9.43 -5.35 0.72
CA LEU A 32 -8.23 -5.86 1.40
C LEU A 32 -7.86 -7.24 0.85
N TYR A 33 -6.59 -7.41 0.51
CA TYR A 33 -6.04 -8.66 0.02
C TYR A 33 -4.97 -9.15 0.99
N ILE A 34 -4.98 -10.45 1.24
CA ILE A 34 -3.97 -11.11 2.06
C ILE A 34 -3.01 -11.85 1.14
N TYR A 35 -1.72 -11.58 1.32
CA TYR A 35 -0.68 -12.24 0.57
C TYR A 35 -0.16 -13.44 1.38
N GLU A 36 -0.22 -14.61 0.78
CA GLU A 36 0.16 -15.86 1.45
C GLU A 36 1.37 -16.50 0.78
N GLN A 37 2.19 -17.15 1.60
CA GLN A 37 3.27 -18.02 1.14
C GLN A 37 3.10 -19.35 1.86
N GLU A 38 3.00 -20.44 1.08
CA GLU A 38 2.83 -21.79 1.61
C GLU A 38 1.65 -21.88 2.59
N GLY A 39 0.57 -21.19 2.29
CA GLY A 39 -0.64 -21.18 3.12
C GLY A 39 -0.58 -20.27 4.34
N MET A 40 0.53 -19.56 4.54
CA MET A 40 0.70 -18.66 5.69
C MET A 40 0.52 -17.21 5.28
N PRO A 41 -0.24 -16.41 6.05
CA PRO A 41 -0.39 -15.00 5.76
C PRO A 41 0.90 -14.26 6.06
N VAL A 42 1.50 -13.65 5.05
CA VAL A 42 2.80 -12.99 5.11
C VAL A 42 2.67 -11.49 5.03
N GLY A 43 1.67 -11.01 4.31
CA GLY A 43 1.47 -9.59 4.11
C GLY A 43 0.04 -9.26 3.69
N MET A 44 -0.20 -7.97 3.53
CA MET A 44 -1.51 -7.49 3.10
C MET A 44 -1.37 -6.20 2.29
N PHE A 45 -2.37 -5.93 1.48
CA PHE A 45 -2.51 -4.67 0.76
C PHE A 45 -3.97 -4.45 0.44
N LYS A 46 -4.33 -3.21 0.13
CA LYS A 46 -5.68 -2.92 -0.32
C LYS A 46 -5.65 -2.33 -1.73
N LEU A 47 -6.72 -2.59 -2.47
CA LEU A 47 -6.91 -2.06 -3.81
C LEU A 47 -8.24 -1.30 -3.83
N VAL A 48 -8.19 -0.03 -4.24
CA VAL A 48 -9.38 0.80 -4.32
C VAL A 48 -9.45 1.41 -5.72
N PRO A 49 -10.41 0.99 -6.55
CA PRO A 49 -10.54 1.57 -7.88
C PRO A 49 -11.05 3.00 -7.79
N MET A 50 -10.52 3.88 -8.62
CA MET A 50 -11.04 5.22 -8.74
C MET A 50 -12.25 5.22 -9.65
N LYS A 51 -12.99 6.34 -9.67
CA LYS A 51 -14.29 6.42 -10.32
C LYS A 51 -14.30 7.42 -11.47
N PHE A 52 -15.31 7.29 -12.31
CA PHE A 52 -15.60 8.21 -13.41
C PHE A 52 -14.45 8.30 -14.39
N ARG A 53 -13.95 9.50 -14.66
CA ARG A 53 -12.91 9.72 -15.66
C ARG A 53 -11.55 9.13 -15.27
N ASN A 54 -11.41 8.73 -13.99
CA ASN A 54 -10.20 8.12 -13.45
C ASN A 54 -10.39 6.63 -13.20
N SER A 55 -11.41 6.01 -13.78
CA SER A 55 -11.76 4.60 -13.52
C SER A 55 -10.72 3.60 -14.05
N HIS A 56 -9.74 4.06 -14.82
CA HIS A 56 -8.61 3.23 -15.24
C HIS A 56 -7.49 3.17 -14.19
N ILE A 57 -7.68 3.85 -13.07
CA ILE A 57 -6.67 3.96 -12.00
C ILE A 57 -7.07 3.10 -10.81
N MET A 58 -6.13 2.29 -10.32
CA MET A 58 -6.28 1.55 -9.08
C MET A 58 -5.36 2.17 -8.04
N TYR A 59 -5.91 2.52 -6.87
CA TYR A 59 -5.10 2.94 -5.74
C TYR A 59 -4.64 1.71 -4.95
N LEU A 60 -3.34 1.62 -4.71
CA LEU A 60 -2.71 0.55 -3.94
C LEU A 60 -2.26 1.12 -2.60
N GLY A 61 -2.79 0.60 -1.51
CA GLY A 61 -2.48 1.12 -0.20
C GLY A 61 -2.43 0.04 0.86
N GLY A 62 -2.19 0.45 2.10
CA GLY A 62 -2.19 -0.45 3.23
C GLY A 62 -1.17 -1.58 3.15
N LEU A 63 -0.08 -1.39 2.39
CA LEU A 63 0.94 -2.42 2.22
C LEU A 63 1.65 -2.69 3.53
N ALA A 64 1.69 -3.96 3.93
CA ALA A 64 2.40 -4.38 5.13
C ALA A 64 2.88 -5.81 4.98
N ILE A 65 4.04 -6.09 5.53
CA ILE A 65 4.58 -7.44 5.66
C ILE A 65 4.63 -7.77 7.15
N HIS A 66 4.21 -8.97 7.51
CA HIS A 66 4.29 -9.42 8.89
C HIS A 66 5.77 -9.39 9.33
N PRO A 67 6.07 -8.84 10.51
CA PRO A 67 7.48 -8.65 10.94
C PRO A 67 8.32 -9.91 10.90
N GLU A 68 7.73 -11.07 11.17
CA GLU A 68 8.47 -12.34 11.13
C GLU A 68 8.97 -12.70 9.73
N TYR A 69 8.39 -12.08 8.70
CA TYR A 69 8.73 -12.35 7.31
C TYR A 69 9.44 -11.18 6.64
N SER A 70 9.75 -10.12 7.40
CA SER A 70 10.46 -8.97 6.83
C SER A 70 11.91 -9.33 6.49
N GLY A 71 12.47 -8.64 5.49
CA GLY A 71 13.84 -8.87 5.07
C GLY A 71 14.07 -10.12 4.22
N LYS A 72 12.99 -10.79 3.79
CA LYS A 72 13.09 -12.02 3.00
C LYS A 72 12.66 -11.86 1.55
N GLY A 73 12.46 -10.63 1.10
CA GLY A 73 12.06 -10.36 -0.29
C GLY A 73 10.57 -10.49 -0.57
N TYR A 74 9.76 -10.82 0.43
CA TYR A 74 8.32 -11.00 0.23
C TYR A 74 7.60 -9.72 -0.15
N ALA A 75 8.07 -8.57 0.33
CA ALA A 75 7.44 -7.29 -0.02
C ALA A 75 7.50 -7.04 -1.52
N LYS A 76 8.65 -7.29 -2.13
CA LYS A 76 8.82 -7.13 -3.58
C LYS A 76 7.92 -8.11 -4.34
N GLU A 77 7.90 -9.38 -3.94
CA GLU A 77 7.04 -10.38 -4.55
C GLU A 77 5.57 -9.99 -4.46
N MET A 78 5.13 -9.53 -3.29
CA MET A 78 3.76 -9.11 -3.07
C MET A 78 3.38 -7.94 -3.98
N ILE A 79 4.26 -6.94 -4.11
CA ILE A 79 4.00 -5.78 -4.96
C ILE A 79 3.93 -6.18 -6.42
N LEU A 80 4.83 -7.03 -6.88
CA LEU A 80 4.83 -7.51 -8.25
C LEU A 80 3.55 -8.32 -8.55
N ASP A 81 3.11 -9.15 -7.61
CA ASP A 81 1.87 -9.90 -7.76
C ASP A 81 0.65 -8.98 -7.77
N ALA A 82 0.68 -7.93 -6.94
CA ALA A 82 -0.41 -6.95 -6.93
C ALA A 82 -0.48 -6.20 -8.28
N ILE A 83 0.66 -5.84 -8.85
CA ILE A 83 0.72 -5.20 -10.16
C ILE A 83 0.11 -6.12 -11.22
N ASP A 84 0.49 -7.40 -11.22
CA ASP A 84 -0.04 -8.36 -12.18
C ASP A 84 -1.54 -8.53 -12.04
N LEU A 85 -2.04 -8.60 -10.81
CA LEU A 85 -3.46 -8.70 -10.55
C LEU A 85 -4.21 -7.47 -11.11
N VAL A 86 -3.72 -6.28 -10.81
CA VAL A 86 -4.36 -5.04 -11.25
C VAL A 86 -4.38 -4.95 -12.78
N LYS A 87 -3.28 -5.31 -13.42
CA LYS A 87 -3.22 -5.35 -14.88
C LYS A 87 -4.23 -6.36 -15.46
N SER A 88 -4.35 -7.52 -14.84
CA SER A 88 -5.29 -8.55 -15.28
C SER A 88 -6.75 -8.09 -15.17
N LEU A 89 -7.03 -7.16 -14.27
CA LEU A 89 -8.36 -6.58 -14.10
C LEU A 89 -8.64 -5.44 -15.08
N GLY A 90 -7.68 -5.10 -15.95
CA GLY A 90 -7.87 -4.10 -16.99
C GLY A 90 -7.46 -2.68 -16.63
N PHE A 91 -6.90 -2.46 -15.46
CA PHE A 91 -6.43 -1.13 -15.06
C PHE A 91 -5.09 -0.83 -15.74
N THR A 92 -4.87 0.45 -16.07
CA THR A 92 -3.67 0.87 -16.79
C THR A 92 -2.75 1.76 -15.97
N ARG A 93 -3.19 2.17 -14.77
CA ARG A 93 -2.41 3.01 -13.89
C ARG A 93 -2.63 2.57 -12.44
N ILE A 94 -1.55 2.46 -11.69
CA ILE A 94 -1.59 2.14 -10.26
C ILE A 94 -0.95 3.29 -9.52
N GLU A 95 -1.65 3.86 -8.55
CA GLU A 95 -1.12 4.93 -7.71
C GLU A 95 -0.93 4.46 -6.29
N LEU A 96 0.10 5.00 -5.64
CA LEU A 96 0.28 4.86 -4.20
C LEU A 96 0.88 6.15 -3.66
N THR A 97 0.77 6.32 -2.35
CA THR A 97 1.48 7.38 -1.64
C THR A 97 2.37 6.76 -0.59
N VAL A 98 3.49 7.40 -0.33
CA VAL A 98 4.48 6.93 0.63
C VAL A 98 5.12 8.11 1.34
N ALA A 99 5.31 8.00 2.66
CA ALA A 99 5.94 9.07 3.43
C ALA A 99 7.32 9.41 2.85
N THR A 100 7.60 10.70 2.73
CA THR A 100 8.87 11.16 2.14
C THR A 100 10.09 10.68 2.93
N GLY A 101 9.92 10.40 4.22
CA GLY A 101 10.99 9.88 5.06
C GLY A 101 11.19 8.36 4.94
N ASN A 102 10.33 7.67 4.21
CA ASN A 102 10.42 6.21 4.09
C ASN A 102 11.20 5.81 2.84
N GLN A 103 12.51 6.08 2.86
CA GLN A 103 13.36 5.83 1.71
C GLN A 103 13.39 4.36 1.31
N ARG A 104 13.32 3.46 2.28
CA ARG A 104 13.32 2.03 2.02
C ARG A 104 12.13 1.61 1.14
N ALA A 105 10.95 2.13 1.46
CA ALA A 105 9.75 1.83 0.70
C ALA A 105 9.81 2.49 -0.70
N ILE A 106 10.28 3.74 -0.76
CA ILE A 106 10.44 4.44 -2.04
C ILE A 106 11.35 3.66 -2.97
N ASP A 107 12.48 3.18 -2.45
CA ASP A 107 13.43 2.39 -3.25
C ASP A 107 12.80 1.08 -3.72
N LEU A 108 12.01 0.44 -2.85
CA LEU A 108 11.34 -0.80 -3.20
C LEU A 108 10.31 -0.59 -4.32
N TYR A 109 9.47 0.45 -4.20
CA TYR A 109 8.49 0.76 -5.24
C TYR A 109 9.18 1.12 -6.56
N THR A 110 10.27 1.87 -6.49
CA THR A 110 11.06 2.22 -7.67
C THR A 110 11.58 0.96 -8.38
N LYS A 111 12.07 0.00 -7.62
CA LYS A 111 12.53 -1.28 -8.16
C LYS A 111 11.41 -2.08 -8.82
N CYS A 112 10.18 -1.89 -8.35
CA CYS A 112 9.02 -2.55 -8.93
C CYS A 112 8.43 -1.82 -10.13
N GLY A 113 8.99 -0.68 -10.52
CA GLY A 113 8.58 0.06 -11.71
C GLY A 113 7.75 1.30 -11.45
N PHE A 114 7.54 1.68 -10.20
CA PHE A 114 6.86 2.93 -9.86
C PHE A 114 7.80 4.12 -10.05
N GLN A 115 7.23 5.26 -10.42
CA GLN A 115 7.96 6.52 -10.56
C GLN A 115 7.31 7.58 -9.70
N THR A 116 8.11 8.44 -9.06
CA THR A 116 7.61 9.54 -8.27
C THR A 116 7.07 10.63 -9.20
N GLU A 117 5.87 11.12 -8.90
CA GLU A 117 5.23 12.17 -9.68
C GLU A 117 5.09 13.49 -8.94
N GLY A 118 5.26 13.49 -7.65
CA GLY A 118 5.19 14.73 -6.88
C GLY A 118 5.16 14.49 -5.39
N THR A 119 5.15 15.59 -4.64
CA THR A 119 5.09 15.58 -3.18
C THR A 119 3.80 16.26 -2.72
N LEU A 120 3.10 15.59 -1.82
CA LEU A 120 1.89 16.09 -1.20
C LEU A 120 2.25 16.61 0.20
N LYS A 121 2.17 17.93 0.38
CA LYS A 121 2.55 18.57 1.63
C LYS A 121 1.48 18.39 2.70
N ASN A 122 1.90 18.11 3.94
CA ASN A 122 0.99 17.95 5.08
C ASN A 122 -0.16 17.00 4.75
N TYR A 123 0.16 15.89 4.11
CA TYR A 123 -0.85 15.00 3.55
C TYR A 123 -1.48 14.08 4.59
N THR A 124 -0.69 13.61 5.54
CA THR A 124 -1.13 12.68 6.57
C THR A 124 -0.82 13.25 7.94
N PHE A 125 -1.79 13.20 8.84
CA PHE A 125 -1.58 13.60 10.23
C PHE A 125 -1.33 12.36 11.08
N LEU A 126 -0.16 12.33 11.72
CA LEU A 126 0.18 11.27 12.67
C LEU A 126 -0.23 11.71 14.07
N ALA A 127 -1.38 11.27 14.53
CA ALA A 127 -1.89 11.66 15.84
C ALA A 127 -0.96 11.20 16.97
N SER A 128 -0.34 10.04 16.81
CA SER A 128 0.62 9.51 17.80
C SER A 128 1.82 10.40 18.01
N GLU A 129 2.21 11.17 17.00
CA GLU A 129 3.36 12.08 17.04
C GLU A 129 2.95 13.55 16.99
N ASN A 130 1.66 13.81 16.91
CA ASN A 130 1.08 15.15 16.80
C ASN A 130 1.76 16.00 15.72
N ARG A 131 1.92 15.42 14.53
CA ARG A 131 2.54 16.14 13.41
C ARG A 131 1.99 15.68 12.08
N TYR A 132 2.10 16.55 11.08
CA TYR A 132 1.82 16.20 9.70
C TYR A 132 3.07 15.63 9.04
N ILE A 133 2.88 14.75 8.09
CA ILE A 133 3.96 14.26 7.25
C ILE A 133 3.62 14.48 5.79
N ASP A 134 4.65 14.71 4.99
CA ASP A 134 4.54 14.81 3.54
C ASP A 134 4.61 13.41 2.95
N GLU A 135 3.91 13.22 1.84
CA GLU A 135 3.97 11.96 1.11
C GLU A 135 4.29 12.22 -0.36
N GLN A 136 5.00 11.27 -0.95
CA GLN A 136 5.22 11.26 -2.39
C GLN A 136 4.09 10.46 -3.02
N VAL A 137 3.57 10.95 -4.15
CA VAL A 137 2.72 10.13 -4.99
C VAL A 137 3.59 9.44 -6.02
N MET A 138 3.41 8.13 -6.14
CA MET A 138 4.14 7.31 -7.11
C MET A 138 3.14 6.55 -7.97
N ALA A 139 3.52 6.27 -9.20
CA ALA A 139 2.63 5.59 -10.14
C ALA A 139 3.38 4.58 -11.00
N TYR A 140 2.66 3.49 -11.29
CA TYR A 140 3.06 2.49 -12.28
C TYR A 140 2.09 2.58 -13.44
N ILE A 141 2.61 2.75 -14.64
CA ILE A 141 1.78 2.88 -15.84
C ILE A 141 2.04 1.69 -16.75
N SER A 142 0.98 0.98 -17.11
CA SER A 142 1.07 -0.25 -17.89
C SER A 142 0.47 -0.12 -19.29
N VAL A 143 0.35 1.11 -19.79
CA VAL A 143 -0.15 1.33 -21.15
C VAL A 143 0.98 1.07 -22.13
N ASP A 144 0.74 0.20 -23.09
CA ASP A 144 1.65 0.00 -24.19
C ASP A 144 1.37 1.08 -25.24
N ASN A 145 2.36 1.90 -25.49
CA ASN A 145 2.28 2.95 -26.51
C ASN A 145 2.81 2.43 -27.85
#